data_e02969f4f52ff1d8c74c8248bb19c8cf
#
_entry.id   e02969f4f52ff1d8c74c8248bb19c8cf
#
_cell.length_a   1.000
_cell.length_b   1.000
_cell.length_c   1.000
_cell.angle_alpha   90.00
_cell.angle_beta   90.00
_cell.angle_gamma   90.00
#
_symmetry.space_group_name_H-M   'P 1'
#
loop_
_entity.id
_entity.type
_entity.pdbx_description
1 polymer ?
#
loop_
_entity_poly.entity_id
_entity_poly.type
_entity_poly.pdbx_seq_one_letter_code
_entity_poly.pdbx_strand_id
1 'polypeptide(L)'
;MTLGALLVSGQLYAHSHGHQMTEAEQKAANGVFDDKDVKDRPLSNWDGVWQSVYPFLLSGDLDPVFKKKAEKDNSKTFDEVKAYYRTGYATDVETIGIENNVMEFHTGKNLSRCEYVSNGYKILTYASGKKGVRYLFECKDASSKAPKFVQFSDHTIGPRQSAHFHIFMGNTSHEALLKEMDNWPTYYPNEMYKKQVVEEMLHH
;
A
#
# COMPACT_ATOMS: atom_id res chain seq x y z
N MET A 1 30.92 52.75 -8.05
CA MET A 1 29.52 52.46 -7.77
C MET A 1 29.24 51.05 -8.26
N THR A 2 29.30 50.08 -7.37
CA THR A 2 29.07 48.67 -7.66
C THR A 2 27.74 48.27 -7.03
N LEU A 3 26.71 47.99 -7.90
CA LEU A 3 25.43 47.44 -7.47
C LEU A 3 25.60 45.94 -7.18
N GLY A 4 25.46 45.58 -5.93
CA GLY A 4 25.35 44.19 -5.52
C GLY A 4 23.91 43.68 -5.72
N ALA A 5 23.76 42.68 -6.57
CA ALA A 5 22.49 41.96 -6.73
C ALA A 5 22.36 40.89 -5.63
N LEU A 6 21.42 41.09 -4.72
CA LEU A 6 21.00 40.05 -3.75
C LEU A 6 20.12 39.00 -4.47
N LEU A 7 20.68 37.81 -4.67
CA LEU A 7 19.90 36.63 -5.04
C LEU A 7 19.18 36.10 -3.80
N VAL A 8 17.87 36.33 -3.71
CA VAL A 8 17.00 35.68 -2.73
C VAL A 8 16.66 34.33 -3.29
N SER A 9 17.32 33.29 -2.79
CA SER A 9 16.95 31.90 -3.04
C SER A 9 15.68 31.57 -2.22
N GLY A 10 14.52 31.68 -2.87
CA GLY A 10 13.28 31.21 -2.31
C GLY A 10 13.30 29.67 -2.20
N GLN A 11 13.43 29.16 -0.98
CA GLN A 11 13.15 27.76 -0.71
C GLN A 11 11.65 27.53 -0.83
N LEU A 12 11.23 26.86 -1.90
CA LEU A 12 9.90 26.30 -2.02
C LEU A 12 9.79 25.14 -1.03
N TYR A 13 9.27 25.41 0.16
CA TYR A 13 8.74 24.37 1.03
C TYR A 13 7.45 23.85 0.37
N ALA A 14 7.54 22.69 -0.25
CA ALA A 14 6.34 21.92 -0.61
C ALA A 14 5.68 21.48 0.71
N HIS A 15 4.73 22.29 1.20
CA HIS A 15 3.80 21.80 2.20
C HIS A 15 2.92 20.75 1.53
N SER A 16 3.22 19.48 1.78
CA SER A 16 2.22 18.43 1.61
C SER A 16 1.11 18.76 2.61
N HIS A 17 0.03 19.38 2.14
CA HIS A 17 -1.20 19.48 2.92
C HIS A 17 -1.69 18.04 3.10
N GLY A 18 -1.35 17.42 4.23
CA GLY A 18 -1.91 16.15 4.63
C GLY A 18 -3.44 16.31 4.64
N HIS A 19 -4.12 15.59 3.75
CA HIS A 19 -5.57 15.63 3.72
C HIS A 19 -6.09 15.10 5.07
N GLN A 20 -6.73 15.97 5.85
CA GLN A 20 -7.37 15.57 7.08
C GLN A 20 -8.61 14.73 6.73
N MET A 21 -8.60 13.45 7.13
CA MET A 21 -9.70 12.53 6.86
C MET A 21 -10.98 13.02 7.51
N THR A 22 -12.06 13.03 6.75
CA THR A 22 -13.41 13.24 7.28
C THR A 22 -13.83 12.09 8.18
N GLU A 23 -14.87 12.28 9.00
CA GLU A 23 -15.41 11.19 9.85
C GLU A 23 -15.88 9.98 9.01
N ALA A 24 -16.45 10.22 7.83
CA ALA A 24 -16.87 9.15 6.92
C ALA A 24 -15.66 8.36 6.37
N GLU A 25 -14.58 9.04 5.99
CA GLU A 25 -13.33 8.40 5.56
C GLU A 25 -12.67 7.60 6.68
N GLN A 26 -12.69 8.10 7.92
CA GLN A 26 -12.18 7.38 9.09
C GLN A 26 -13.01 6.11 9.37
N LYS A 27 -14.34 6.19 9.28
CA LYS A 27 -15.21 5.01 9.39
C LYS A 27 -14.92 4.01 8.29
N ALA A 28 -14.80 4.46 7.04
CA ALA A 28 -14.48 3.60 5.91
C ALA A 28 -13.12 2.92 6.07
N ALA A 29 -12.09 3.64 6.51
CA ALA A 29 -10.77 3.09 6.80
C ALA A 29 -10.81 2.01 7.89
N ASN A 30 -11.76 2.09 8.82
CA ASN A 30 -12.03 1.08 9.84
C ASN A 30 -12.96 -0.06 9.37
N GLY A 31 -13.30 -0.10 8.09
CA GLY A 31 -14.15 -1.14 7.51
C GLY A 31 -15.65 -0.96 7.75
N VAL A 32 -16.09 0.29 8.02
CA VAL A 32 -17.50 0.64 8.25
C VAL A 32 -17.95 1.63 7.18
N PHE A 33 -18.67 1.13 6.18
CA PHE A 33 -19.20 1.93 5.06
C PHE A 33 -20.39 1.23 4.38
N ASP A 34 -21.21 1.98 3.67
CA ASP A 34 -22.25 1.42 2.80
C ASP A 34 -21.66 1.03 1.44
N ASP A 35 -22.10 -0.09 0.87
CA ASP A 35 -21.60 -0.60 -0.42
C ASP A 35 -21.79 0.40 -1.56
N LYS A 36 -22.87 1.19 -1.52
CA LYS A 36 -23.18 2.25 -2.50
C LYS A 36 -22.16 3.40 -2.52
N ASP A 37 -21.40 3.58 -1.44
CA ASP A 37 -20.42 4.64 -1.29
C ASP A 37 -19.07 4.26 -1.92
N VAL A 38 -18.88 2.98 -2.19
CA VAL A 38 -17.66 2.50 -2.88
C VAL A 38 -17.71 2.95 -4.34
N LYS A 39 -16.61 3.53 -4.80
CA LYS A 39 -16.41 3.97 -6.19
C LYS A 39 -15.20 3.26 -6.78
N ASP A 40 -15.26 3.03 -8.10
CA ASP A 40 -14.12 2.51 -8.85
C ASP A 40 -12.94 3.48 -8.81
N ARG A 41 -11.73 2.95 -8.94
CA ARG A 41 -10.49 3.73 -8.87
C ARG A 41 -9.58 3.38 -10.03
N PRO A 42 -9.08 4.39 -10.78
CA PRO A 42 -8.07 4.15 -11.80
C PRO A 42 -6.73 3.78 -11.16
N LEU A 43 -5.89 3.03 -11.89
CA LEU A 43 -4.56 2.63 -11.40
C LEU A 43 -3.68 3.84 -11.03
N SER A 44 -3.91 5.00 -11.66
CA SER A 44 -3.22 6.25 -11.35
C SER A 44 -3.40 6.74 -9.90
N ASN A 45 -4.36 6.19 -9.15
CA ASN A 45 -4.45 6.46 -7.71
C ASN A 45 -3.30 5.82 -6.91
N TRP A 46 -2.50 4.97 -7.53
CA TRP A 46 -1.30 4.36 -6.98
C TRP A 46 -0.03 4.75 -7.75
N ASP A 47 -0.10 5.76 -8.63
CA ASP A 47 1.11 6.24 -9.33
C ASP A 47 2.21 6.61 -8.34
N GLY A 48 3.44 6.26 -8.67
CA GLY A 48 4.63 6.51 -7.88
C GLY A 48 5.59 5.32 -7.82
N VAL A 49 6.61 5.47 -7.00
CA VAL A 49 7.58 4.41 -6.67
C VAL A 49 7.39 4.02 -5.21
N TRP A 50 7.27 2.73 -4.97
CA TRP A 50 6.85 2.15 -3.69
C TRP A 50 7.86 1.14 -3.18
N GLN A 51 8.18 1.19 -1.89
CA GLN A 51 9.09 0.25 -1.22
C GLN A 51 8.34 -0.70 -0.31
N SER A 52 8.75 -1.97 -0.31
CA SER A 52 8.22 -2.98 0.60
C SER A 52 8.66 -2.72 2.04
N VAL A 53 7.76 -2.92 3.00
CA VAL A 53 8.11 -2.90 4.44
C VAL A 53 8.71 -4.21 4.95
N TYR A 54 8.71 -5.25 4.13
CA TYR A 54 9.21 -6.56 4.55
C TYR A 54 10.70 -6.56 4.96
N PRO A 55 11.61 -5.87 4.24
CA PRO A 55 13.00 -5.72 4.69
C PRO A 55 13.12 -5.05 6.07
N PHE A 56 12.26 -4.06 6.38
CA PHE A 56 12.25 -3.39 7.70
C PHE A 56 11.78 -4.31 8.82
N LEU A 57 10.86 -5.23 8.52
CA LEU A 57 10.47 -6.28 9.46
C LEU A 57 11.62 -7.24 9.71
N LEU A 58 12.32 -7.70 8.66
CA LEU A 58 13.42 -8.66 8.77
C LEU A 58 14.61 -8.08 9.56
N SER A 59 14.90 -6.79 9.40
CA SER A 59 15.97 -6.08 10.13
C SER A 59 15.60 -5.73 11.57
N GLY A 60 14.33 -5.88 11.98
CA GLY A 60 13.84 -5.52 13.30
C GLY A 60 13.45 -4.04 13.46
N ASP A 61 13.51 -3.26 12.39
CA ASP A 61 13.16 -1.84 12.42
C ASP A 61 11.68 -1.61 12.74
N LEU A 62 10.79 -2.58 12.42
CA LEU A 62 9.36 -2.54 12.77
C LEU A 62 9.04 -3.08 14.16
N ASP A 63 10.02 -3.52 14.95
CA ASP A 63 9.78 -4.08 16.30
C ASP A 63 9.02 -3.12 17.22
N PRO A 64 9.24 -1.79 17.21
CA PRO A 64 8.43 -0.86 17.99
C PRO A 64 6.93 -0.89 17.63
N VAL A 65 6.61 -1.07 16.33
CA VAL A 65 5.22 -1.19 15.85
C VAL A 65 4.56 -2.45 16.44
N PHE A 66 5.26 -3.58 16.37
CA PHE A 66 4.72 -4.86 16.85
C PHE A 66 4.60 -4.91 18.38
N LYS A 67 5.51 -4.28 19.11
CA LYS A 67 5.40 -4.10 20.56
C LYS A 67 4.13 -3.32 20.93
N LYS A 68 3.91 -2.18 20.28
CA LYS A 68 2.70 -1.38 20.49
C LYS A 68 1.41 -2.14 20.16
N LYS A 69 1.42 -2.94 19.11
CA LYS A 69 0.26 -3.78 18.73
C LYS A 69 0.01 -4.90 19.76
N ALA A 70 1.05 -5.54 20.28
CA ALA A 70 0.94 -6.54 21.34
C ALA A 70 0.44 -5.93 22.65
N GLU A 71 0.86 -4.71 22.99
CA GLU A 71 0.37 -3.97 24.17
C GLU A 71 -1.13 -3.60 24.04
N LYS A 72 -1.62 -3.33 22.83
CA LYS A 72 -3.05 -3.05 22.56
C LYS A 72 -3.92 -4.31 22.59
N ASP A 73 -3.37 -5.45 22.18
CA ASP A 73 -4.04 -6.76 22.14
C ASP A 73 -3.38 -7.70 23.14
N ASN A 74 -3.80 -7.60 24.40
CA ASN A 74 -3.27 -8.41 25.51
C ASN A 74 -3.45 -9.94 25.33
N SER A 75 -4.10 -10.39 24.26
CA SER A 75 -4.27 -11.81 23.93
C SER A 75 -3.08 -12.39 23.16
N LYS A 76 -2.13 -11.54 22.69
CA LYS A 76 -0.99 -11.96 21.88
C LYS A 76 0.33 -11.42 22.42
N THR A 77 1.34 -12.26 22.36
CA THR A 77 2.73 -11.88 22.64
C THR A 77 3.32 -11.08 21.49
N PHE A 78 4.42 -10.37 21.76
CA PHE A 78 5.21 -9.70 20.70
C PHE A 78 5.62 -10.66 19.58
N ASP A 79 6.09 -11.85 19.93
CA ASP A 79 6.57 -12.85 18.97
C ASP A 79 5.42 -13.36 18.08
N GLU A 80 4.24 -13.59 18.64
CA GLU A 80 3.05 -13.96 17.88
C GLU A 80 2.61 -12.86 16.92
N VAL A 81 2.60 -11.60 17.38
CA VAL A 81 2.30 -10.45 16.53
C VAL A 81 3.33 -10.34 15.40
N LYS A 82 4.62 -10.42 15.71
CA LYS A 82 5.69 -10.33 14.71
C LYS A 82 5.62 -11.48 13.70
N ALA A 83 5.32 -12.71 14.14
CA ALA A 83 5.14 -13.86 13.26
C ALA A 83 3.96 -13.69 12.30
N TYR A 84 2.83 -13.16 12.79
CA TYR A 84 1.66 -12.84 11.97
C TYR A 84 2.02 -11.83 10.86
N TYR A 85 2.67 -10.72 11.20
CA TYR A 85 3.09 -9.71 10.23
C TYR A 85 4.20 -10.22 9.29
N ARG A 86 5.07 -11.12 9.75
CA ARG A 86 6.08 -11.76 8.91
C ARG A 86 5.46 -12.58 7.78
N THR A 87 4.37 -13.29 8.05
CA THR A 87 3.58 -13.97 7.02
C THR A 87 2.87 -12.95 6.14
N GLY A 88 2.20 -11.97 6.75
CA GLY A 88 1.42 -10.96 6.03
C GLY A 88 2.24 -10.14 5.04
N TYR A 89 3.42 -9.69 5.43
CA TYR A 89 4.26 -8.80 4.62
C TYR A 89 5.21 -9.55 3.67
N ALA A 90 5.32 -10.89 3.77
CA ALA A 90 6.29 -11.68 3.02
C ALA A 90 6.16 -11.43 1.50
N THR A 91 7.26 -11.02 0.89
CA THR A 91 7.37 -10.80 -0.56
C THR A 91 8.83 -10.80 -0.97
N ASP A 92 9.10 -11.16 -2.22
CA ASP A 92 10.40 -11.00 -2.88
C ASP A 92 10.45 -9.73 -3.76
N VAL A 93 9.30 -9.06 -3.98
CA VAL A 93 9.23 -7.80 -4.70
C VAL A 93 9.62 -6.65 -3.76
N GLU A 94 10.81 -6.08 -3.98
CA GLU A 94 11.36 -5.02 -3.13
C GLU A 94 10.76 -3.66 -3.43
N THR A 95 10.52 -3.39 -4.72
CA THR A 95 10.03 -2.10 -5.20
C THR A 95 8.99 -2.28 -6.30
N ILE A 96 7.98 -1.44 -6.30
CA ILE A 96 6.97 -1.36 -7.36
C ILE A 96 6.94 0.07 -7.90
N GLY A 97 7.13 0.22 -9.23
CA GLY A 97 6.88 1.46 -9.95
C GLY A 97 5.52 1.41 -10.65
N ILE A 98 4.73 2.48 -10.55
CA ILE A 98 3.42 2.58 -11.20
C ILE A 98 3.34 3.93 -11.89
N GLU A 99 3.13 3.92 -13.21
CA GLU A 99 2.95 5.12 -14.02
C GLU A 99 2.24 4.79 -15.34
N ASN A 100 1.31 5.63 -15.77
CA ASN A 100 0.63 5.49 -17.08
C ASN A 100 0.01 4.09 -17.32
N ASN A 101 -0.64 3.51 -16.30
CA ASN A 101 -1.20 2.15 -16.28
C ASN A 101 -0.16 1.02 -16.43
N VAL A 102 1.12 1.31 -16.34
CA VAL A 102 2.20 0.31 -16.32
C VAL A 102 2.65 0.09 -14.90
N MET A 103 2.81 -1.17 -14.50
CA MET A 103 3.47 -1.55 -13.26
C MET A 103 4.79 -2.24 -13.55
N GLU A 104 5.81 -1.88 -12.79
CA GLU A 104 7.14 -2.47 -12.78
C GLU A 104 7.41 -3.11 -11.41
N PHE A 105 7.85 -4.35 -11.42
CA PHE A 105 8.14 -5.12 -10.20
C PHE A 105 9.63 -5.46 -10.16
N HIS A 106 10.32 -4.99 -9.14
CA HIS A 106 11.75 -5.22 -8.93
C HIS A 106 11.95 -6.29 -7.85
N THR A 107 12.61 -7.39 -8.24
CA THR A 107 12.97 -8.51 -7.35
C THR A 107 14.48 -8.74 -7.49
N GLY A 108 15.28 -8.22 -6.56
CA GLY A 108 16.72 -8.22 -6.66
C GLY A 108 17.20 -7.50 -7.95
N LYS A 109 17.85 -8.26 -8.85
CA LYS A 109 18.31 -7.72 -10.17
C LYS A 109 17.28 -7.89 -11.28
N ASN A 110 16.16 -8.53 -11.00
CA ASN A 110 15.14 -8.82 -12.01
C ASN A 110 14.09 -7.72 -12.03
N LEU A 111 13.66 -7.37 -13.23
CA LEU A 111 12.56 -6.45 -13.51
C LEU A 111 11.52 -7.17 -14.36
N SER A 112 10.28 -7.13 -13.93
CA SER A 112 9.15 -7.50 -14.78
C SER A 112 8.17 -6.33 -14.85
N ARG A 113 7.50 -6.17 -16.00
CA ARG A 113 6.58 -5.06 -16.23
C ARG A 113 5.41 -5.48 -17.09
N CYS A 114 4.28 -4.83 -16.89
CA CYS A 114 3.10 -4.98 -17.74
C CYS A 114 2.24 -3.72 -17.70
N GLU A 115 1.49 -3.48 -18.76
CA GLU A 115 0.38 -2.54 -18.77
C GLU A 115 -0.86 -3.24 -18.23
N TYR A 116 -1.55 -2.60 -17.25
CA TYR A 116 -2.71 -3.18 -16.58
C TYR A 116 -4.00 -2.45 -16.96
N VAL A 117 -5.09 -3.21 -16.98
CA VAL A 117 -6.46 -2.69 -17.11
C VAL A 117 -7.25 -2.97 -15.84
N SER A 118 -8.14 -2.03 -15.51
CA SER A 118 -9.06 -2.21 -14.39
C SER A 118 -10.10 -3.28 -14.71
N ASN A 119 -10.33 -4.16 -13.73
CA ASN A 119 -11.43 -5.13 -13.69
C ASN A 119 -12.44 -4.76 -12.59
N GLY A 120 -12.49 -3.47 -12.21
CA GLY A 120 -13.39 -2.96 -11.19
C GLY A 120 -12.90 -3.28 -9.77
N TYR A 121 -13.86 -3.51 -8.87
CA TYR A 121 -13.55 -3.79 -7.47
C TYR A 121 -14.44 -4.89 -6.89
N LYS A 122 -14.05 -5.41 -5.73
CA LYS A 122 -14.85 -6.30 -4.89
C LYS A 122 -14.87 -5.81 -3.45
N ILE A 123 -16.05 -5.85 -2.85
CA ILE A 123 -16.24 -5.60 -1.43
C ILE A 123 -16.16 -6.96 -0.72
N LEU A 124 -15.31 -7.05 0.28
CA LEU A 124 -15.15 -8.23 1.13
C LEU A 124 -15.74 -7.93 2.51
N THR A 125 -16.46 -8.89 3.07
CA THR A 125 -16.91 -8.82 4.47
C THR A 125 -16.11 -9.86 5.26
N TYR A 126 -15.38 -9.39 6.27
CA TYR A 126 -14.57 -10.24 7.13
C TYR A 126 -15.40 -10.85 8.27
N ALA A 127 -14.87 -11.89 8.92
CA ALA A 127 -15.53 -12.56 10.05
C ALA A 127 -15.87 -11.60 11.21
N SER A 128 -15.13 -10.50 11.35
CA SER A 128 -15.40 -9.43 12.32
C SER A 128 -16.63 -8.56 11.97
N GLY A 129 -17.25 -8.76 10.81
CA GLY A 129 -18.30 -7.89 10.27
C GLY A 129 -17.78 -6.61 9.60
N LYS A 130 -16.49 -6.33 9.69
CA LYS A 130 -15.84 -5.22 8.97
C LYS A 130 -15.74 -5.54 7.48
N LYS A 131 -15.70 -4.49 6.66
CA LYS A 131 -15.56 -4.61 5.20
C LYS A 131 -14.23 -4.05 4.72
N GLY A 132 -13.78 -4.56 3.58
CA GLY A 132 -12.65 -4.02 2.84
C GLY A 132 -12.97 -4.00 1.36
N VAL A 133 -12.24 -3.17 0.60
CA VAL A 133 -12.37 -3.13 -0.85
C VAL A 133 -11.06 -3.60 -1.46
N ARG A 134 -11.14 -4.45 -2.47
CA ARG A 134 -10.04 -4.80 -3.35
C ARG A 134 -10.32 -4.27 -4.75
N TYR A 135 -9.40 -3.46 -5.27
CA TYR A 135 -9.42 -2.94 -6.64
C TYR A 135 -8.60 -3.85 -7.53
N LEU A 136 -9.18 -4.31 -8.62
CA LEU A 136 -8.72 -5.44 -9.44
C LEU A 136 -8.11 -4.93 -10.74
N PHE A 137 -6.91 -5.41 -11.07
CA PHE A 137 -6.21 -5.08 -12.32
C PHE A 137 -5.64 -6.33 -12.97
N GLU A 138 -5.69 -6.39 -14.31
CA GLU A 138 -5.18 -7.51 -15.09
C GLU A 138 -4.14 -7.03 -16.11
N CYS A 139 -3.02 -7.77 -16.19
CA CYS A 139 -1.98 -7.55 -17.19
C CYS A 139 -2.50 -7.85 -18.60
N LYS A 140 -2.33 -6.92 -19.52
CA LYS A 140 -2.74 -7.07 -20.94
C LYS A 140 -1.89 -8.05 -21.72
N ASP A 141 -0.64 -8.24 -21.34
CA ASP A 141 0.33 -9.07 -22.05
C ASP A 141 0.46 -10.44 -21.39
N ALA A 142 -0.13 -11.46 -22.04
CA ALA A 142 -0.06 -12.83 -21.56
C ALA A 142 1.37 -13.41 -21.55
N SER A 143 2.32 -12.81 -22.31
CA SER A 143 3.73 -13.22 -22.36
C SER A 143 4.59 -12.54 -21.28
N SER A 144 4.08 -11.53 -20.60
CA SER A 144 4.78 -10.84 -19.53
C SER A 144 5.08 -11.77 -18.36
N LYS A 145 6.25 -11.56 -17.73
CA LYS A 145 6.63 -12.21 -16.47
C LYS A 145 6.10 -11.49 -15.23
N ALA A 146 5.46 -10.33 -15.39
CA ALA A 146 4.79 -9.63 -14.31
C ALA A 146 3.55 -10.42 -13.84
N PRO A 147 3.08 -10.23 -12.60
CA PRO A 147 1.87 -10.86 -12.12
C PRO A 147 0.69 -10.59 -13.06
N LYS A 148 -0.02 -11.65 -13.46
CA LYS A 148 -1.16 -11.50 -14.36
C LYS A 148 -2.32 -10.76 -13.72
N PHE A 149 -2.57 -11.03 -12.45
CA PHE A 149 -3.63 -10.42 -11.65
C PHE A 149 -3.03 -9.69 -10.46
N VAL A 150 -3.49 -8.48 -10.24
CA VAL A 150 -3.10 -7.63 -9.11
C VAL A 150 -4.34 -7.06 -8.46
N GLN A 151 -4.35 -7.02 -7.12
CA GLN A 151 -5.42 -6.39 -6.35
C GLN A 151 -4.83 -5.48 -5.29
N PHE A 152 -5.35 -4.26 -5.19
CA PHE A 152 -4.95 -3.28 -4.17
C PHE A 152 -6.00 -3.14 -3.09
N SER A 153 -5.55 -2.92 -1.86
CA SER A 153 -6.36 -2.48 -0.73
C SER A 153 -5.56 -1.46 0.10
N ASP A 154 -6.14 -0.30 0.36
CA ASP A 154 -5.46 0.79 1.06
C ASP A 154 -6.38 1.55 2.03
N HIS A 155 -7.42 0.89 2.53
CA HIS A 155 -8.42 1.46 3.45
C HIS A 155 -9.26 2.60 2.85
N THR A 156 -9.16 2.84 1.53
CA THR A 156 -9.87 3.89 0.82
C THR A 156 -10.96 3.28 -0.07
N ILE A 157 -12.14 3.89 -0.12
CA ILE A 157 -13.31 3.37 -0.84
C ILE A 157 -13.69 4.19 -2.08
N GLY A 158 -12.90 5.19 -2.45
CA GLY A 158 -13.15 6.05 -3.62
C GLY A 158 -11.88 6.65 -4.20
N PRO A 159 -11.98 7.37 -5.34
CA PRO A 159 -10.84 7.92 -6.05
C PRO A 159 -10.01 8.87 -5.16
N ARG A 160 -8.79 8.48 -4.89
CA ARG A 160 -7.82 9.22 -4.10
C ARG A 160 -6.43 8.65 -4.30
N GLN A 161 -5.39 9.51 -4.26
CA GLN A 161 -4.00 9.06 -4.21
C GLN A 161 -3.76 8.24 -2.94
N SER A 162 -3.18 7.06 -3.10
CA SER A 162 -2.84 6.17 -2.00
C SER A 162 -1.67 6.73 -1.19
N ALA A 163 -1.72 6.58 0.13
CA ALA A 163 -0.61 6.90 1.02
C ALA A 163 0.27 5.67 1.33
N HIS A 164 -0.31 4.50 1.31
CA HIS A 164 0.30 3.18 1.39
C HIS A 164 -0.72 2.15 0.92
N PHE A 165 -0.30 0.95 0.60
CA PHE A 165 -1.24 -0.09 0.20
C PHE A 165 -0.77 -1.49 0.56
N HIS A 166 -1.75 -2.39 0.64
CA HIS A 166 -1.58 -3.82 0.59
C HIS A 166 -1.83 -4.31 -0.83
N ILE A 167 -1.05 -5.28 -1.29
CA ILE A 167 -1.18 -5.81 -2.64
C ILE A 167 -1.30 -7.33 -2.61
N PHE A 168 -2.09 -7.87 -3.52
CA PHE A 168 -2.25 -9.30 -3.76
C PHE A 168 -1.91 -9.57 -5.21
N MET A 169 -0.97 -10.46 -5.46
CA MET A 169 -0.41 -10.69 -6.80
C MET A 169 -0.41 -12.18 -7.13
N GLY A 170 -0.75 -12.53 -8.36
CA GLY A 170 -0.75 -13.92 -8.79
C GLY A 170 -1.06 -14.11 -10.26
N ASN A 171 -1.00 -15.37 -10.71
CA ASN A 171 -1.13 -15.72 -12.12
C ASN A 171 -2.33 -16.63 -12.43
N THR A 172 -3.13 -16.98 -11.42
CA THR A 172 -4.24 -17.94 -11.57
C THR A 172 -5.55 -17.24 -11.94
N SER A 173 -6.11 -16.43 -11.04
CA SER A 173 -7.32 -15.64 -11.26
C SER A 173 -7.56 -14.63 -10.15
N HIS A 174 -8.45 -13.65 -10.39
CA HIS A 174 -8.93 -12.75 -9.35
C HIS A 174 -9.65 -13.48 -8.22
N GLU A 175 -10.44 -14.51 -8.53
CA GLU A 175 -11.18 -15.30 -7.55
C GLU A 175 -10.24 -16.06 -6.60
N ALA A 176 -9.09 -16.54 -7.11
CA ALA A 176 -8.08 -17.16 -6.28
C ALA A 176 -7.44 -16.13 -5.32
N LEU A 177 -7.10 -14.95 -5.82
CA LEU A 177 -6.53 -13.87 -5.00
C LEU A 177 -7.52 -13.32 -3.96
N LEU A 178 -8.82 -13.27 -4.27
CA LEU A 178 -9.84 -12.82 -3.32
C LEU A 178 -9.98 -13.73 -2.10
N LYS A 179 -9.50 -14.98 -2.19
CA LYS A 179 -9.47 -15.94 -1.07
C LYS A 179 -8.20 -15.80 -0.22
N GLU A 180 -7.17 -15.10 -0.72
CA GLU A 180 -5.94 -14.86 0.02
C GLU A 180 -6.19 -13.87 1.16
N MET A 181 -6.00 -14.32 2.39
CA MET A 181 -6.23 -13.53 3.60
C MET A 181 -5.00 -13.44 4.52
N ASP A 182 -4.00 -14.28 4.28
CA ASP A 182 -2.85 -14.44 5.17
C ASP A 182 -1.62 -13.67 4.69
N ASN A 183 -1.46 -13.49 3.36
CA ASN A 183 -0.34 -12.77 2.75
C ASN A 183 -0.83 -11.51 2.03
N TRP A 184 -0.41 -10.37 2.55
CA TRP A 184 -0.80 -9.03 2.08
C TRP A 184 0.40 -8.08 2.14
N PRO A 185 1.42 -8.27 1.26
CA PRO A 185 2.59 -7.41 1.17
C PRO A 185 2.20 -5.94 1.18
N THR A 186 2.94 -5.14 1.95
CA THR A 186 2.61 -3.74 2.22
C THR A 186 3.72 -2.84 1.72
N TYR A 187 3.31 -1.74 1.09
CA TYR A 187 4.20 -0.80 0.44
C TYR A 187 3.91 0.64 0.88
N TYR A 188 4.98 1.39 1.08
CA TYR A 188 4.99 2.82 1.36
C TYR A 188 5.74 3.58 0.27
N PRO A 189 5.51 4.90 0.09
CA PRO A 189 6.27 5.69 -0.88
C PRO A 189 7.78 5.54 -0.69
N ASN A 190 8.51 5.35 -1.80
CA ASN A 190 9.95 5.08 -1.77
C ASN A 190 10.79 6.27 -1.27
N GLU A 191 10.25 7.49 -1.37
CA GLU A 191 10.87 8.69 -0.81
C GLU A 191 10.81 8.78 0.72
N MET A 192 9.96 8.00 1.37
CA MET A 192 9.90 7.96 2.82
C MET A 192 11.10 7.24 3.40
N TYR A 193 11.82 7.90 4.31
CA TYR A 193 12.84 7.23 5.08
C TYR A 193 12.22 6.21 6.03
N LYS A 194 12.95 5.15 6.32
CA LYS A 194 12.54 4.08 7.23
C LYS A 194 11.90 4.59 8.53
N LYS A 195 12.51 5.61 9.17
CA LYS A 195 11.97 6.21 10.40
C LYS A 195 10.56 6.78 10.20
N GLN A 196 10.29 7.43 9.06
CA GLN A 196 8.99 7.99 8.75
C GLN A 196 7.95 6.86 8.54
N VAL A 197 8.33 5.77 7.85
CA VAL A 197 7.46 4.59 7.69
C VAL A 197 7.10 4.00 9.06
N VAL A 198 8.08 3.84 9.96
CA VAL A 198 7.83 3.34 11.32
C VAL A 198 6.89 4.27 12.11
N GLU A 199 7.10 5.59 12.01
CA GLU A 199 6.24 6.59 12.66
C GLU A 199 4.79 6.51 12.15
N GLU A 200 4.59 6.45 10.82
CA GLU A 200 3.26 6.26 10.23
C GLU A 200 2.58 4.98 10.73
N MET A 201 3.31 3.86 10.72
CA MET A 201 2.77 2.57 11.19
C MET A 201 2.48 2.54 12.70
N LEU A 202 3.13 3.37 13.51
CA LEU A 202 2.83 3.52 14.93
C LEU A 202 1.52 4.28 15.18
N HIS A 203 1.06 5.09 14.23
CA HIS A 203 -0.18 5.87 14.31
C HIS A 203 -1.38 5.18 13.64
N HIS A 204 -1.14 4.05 12.98
CA HIS A 204 -2.17 3.16 12.42
C HIS A 204 -2.69 2.16 13.50
#